data_019abb4b55e06121f62a357bf5a7f062
#
_entry.id   019abb4b55e06121f62a357bf5a7f062
#
_cell.length_a   1.000
_cell.length_b   1.000
_cell.length_c   1.000
_cell.angle_alpha   90.00
_cell.angle_beta   90.00
_cell.angle_gamma   90.00
#
_symmetry.space_group_name_H-M   'P 1'
#
loop_
_entity.id
_entity.type
_entity.pdbx_description
1 polymer ?
#
loop_
_entity_poly.entity_id
_entity_poly.type
_entity_poly.pdbx_seq_one_letter_code
_entity_poly.pdbx_strand_id
1 'polypeptide(L)'
;MRDILVTAIIFGLVPFVLRSPRLGAYVWVWLAMMIPHRLAYGFARTMPFSHVIALSLLISFLFSKERRPFPVNSFTVTQLLFVFWMTVTSFFALNTPEIVLDRWLMVFKIHLMLMVTFMLIRERKYIDYLVWTMVVSVGFYGVKGGIWTVMTGGGGRVWGPSGGFIYGNNELGLALTMLVPLLYYLFKTADRRWIRIGLAVSGVCICFSILGSQSRGALLALVTMALVLSLKGGHPIRGTLIIAVVLAV
;
A
#
# COMPACT_ATOMS: atom_id res chain seq x y z
N MET A 1 1.82 -15.68 -21.95
CA MET A 1 1.09 -14.44 -22.27
C MET A 1 1.10 -13.40 -21.14
N ARG A 2 0.78 -13.75 -19.88
CA ARG A 2 0.81 -12.78 -18.74
C ARG A 2 2.18 -12.15 -18.53
N ASP A 3 3.26 -12.92 -18.65
CA ASP A 3 4.64 -12.42 -18.48
C ASP A 3 4.98 -11.33 -19.49
N ILE A 4 4.68 -11.57 -20.76
CA ILE A 4 4.95 -10.60 -21.83
C ILE A 4 4.12 -9.33 -21.62
N LEU A 5 2.85 -9.48 -21.26
CA LEU A 5 1.96 -8.34 -21.04
C LEU A 5 2.43 -7.47 -19.87
N VAL A 6 2.75 -8.06 -18.72
CA VAL A 6 3.26 -7.33 -17.56
C VAL A 6 4.58 -6.65 -17.88
N THR A 7 5.50 -7.35 -18.56
CA THR A 7 6.79 -6.81 -18.98
C THR A 7 6.61 -5.63 -19.95
N ALA A 8 5.76 -5.79 -20.97
CA ALA A 8 5.47 -4.74 -21.95
C ALA A 8 4.85 -3.49 -21.28
N ILE A 9 3.91 -3.66 -20.35
CA ILE A 9 3.32 -2.55 -19.61
C ILE A 9 4.40 -1.82 -18.81
N ILE A 10 5.22 -2.54 -18.04
CA ILE A 10 6.21 -1.90 -17.15
C ILE A 10 7.28 -1.19 -17.96
N PHE A 11 7.86 -1.82 -18.99
CA PHE A 11 8.85 -1.17 -19.86
C PHE A 11 8.24 -0.05 -20.69
N GLY A 12 6.98 -0.18 -21.13
CA GLY A 12 6.25 0.89 -21.80
C GLY A 12 6.01 2.12 -20.92
N LEU A 13 5.97 1.95 -19.58
CA LEU A 13 5.86 3.07 -18.64
C LEU A 13 7.19 3.78 -18.41
N VAL A 14 8.36 3.14 -18.62
CA VAL A 14 9.69 3.74 -18.36
C VAL A 14 9.89 5.09 -19.07
N PRO A 15 9.60 5.26 -20.37
CA PRO A 15 9.75 6.57 -21.03
C PRO A 15 8.90 7.67 -20.40
N PHE A 16 7.71 7.33 -19.92
CA PHE A 16 6.82 8.29 -19.26
C PHE A 16 7.31 8.62 -17.85
N VAL A 17 7.86 7.65 -17.11
CA VAL A 17 8.52 7.87 -15.81
C VAL A 17 9.72 8.79 -15.95
N LEU A 18 10.52 8.62 -16.99
CA LEU A 18 11.68 9.48 -17.26
C LEU A 18 11.28 10.92 -17.58
N ARG A 19 10.08 11.13 -18.14
CA ARG A 19 9.55 12.48 -18.43
C ARG A 19 8.88 13.13 -17.23
N SER A 20 8.23 12.35 -16.35
CA SER A 20 7.51 12.87 -15.18
C SER A 20 7.82 12.01 -13.96
N PRO A 21 8.64 12.51 -13.02
CA PRO A 21 8.95 11.78 -11.78
C PRO A 21 7.74 11.59 -10.88
N ARG A 22 6.70 12.45 -10.97
CA ARG A 22 5.44 12.24 -10.24
C ARG A 22 4.75 10.96 -10.70
N LEU A 23 4.68 10.73 -12.01
CA LEU A 23 4.15 9.47 -12.55
C LEU A 23 4.99 8.28 -12.07
N GLY A 24 6.31 8.44 -12.05
CA GLY A 24 7.23 7.44 -11.54
C GLY A 24 6.95 7.05 -10.09
N ALA A 25 6.62 8.02 -9.23
CA ALA A 25 6.24 7.76 -7.84
C ALA A 25 4.96 6.91 -7.74
N TYR A 26 3.93 7.20 -8.54
CA TYR A 26 2.70 6.39 -8.57
C TYR A 26 2.95 4.96 -9.10
N VAL A 27 3.71 4.84 -10.18
CA VAL A 27 4.04 3.52 -10.77
C VAL A 27 4.87 2.70 -9.77
N TRP A 28 5.80 3.33 -9.05
CA TRP A 28 6.58 2.64 -8.03
C TRP A 28 5.71 2.16 -6.86
N VAL A 29 4.81 3.02 -6.34
CA VAL A 29 3.86 2.65 -5.29
C VAL A 29 2.94 1.51 -5.76
N TRP A 30 2.43 1.58 -6.99
CA TRP A 30 1.64 0.51 -7.60
C TRP A 30 2.40 -0.82 -7.64
N LEU A 31 3.65 -0.81 -8.15
CA LEU A 31 4.49 -2.00 -8.19
C LEU A 31 4.84 -2.55 -6.82
N ALA A 32 5.08 -1.67 -5.84
CA ALA A 32 5.42 -2.07 -4.48
C ALA A 32 4.23 -2.71 -3.74
N MET A 33 3.02 -2.19 -3.95
CA MET A 33 1.81 -2.65 -3.25
C MET A 33 1.06 -3.76 -3.97
N MET A 34 0.94 -3.68 -5.31
CA MET A 34 0.19 -4.67 -6.10
C MET A 34 1.06 -5.85 -6.53
N ILE A 35 2.35 -5.63 -6.78
CA ILE A 35 3.31 -6.65 -7.23
C ILE A 35 2.78 -7.49 -8.42
N PRO A 36 2.34 -6.86 -9.52
CA PRO A 36 1.62 -7.55 -10.59
C PRO A 36 2.45 -8.65 -11.27
N HIS A 37 3.78 -8.51 -11.29
CA HIS A 37 4.68 -9.51 -11.87
C HIS A 37 4.70 -10.83 -11.08
N ARG A 38 4.40 -10.81 -9.78
CA ARG A 38 4.27 -12.05 -8.98
C ARG A 38 2.99 -12.83 -9.25
N LEU A 39 2.03 -12.22 -9.97
CA LEU A 39 0.83 -12.90 -10.47
C LEU A 39 1.08 -13.62 -11.80
N ALA A 40 2.26 -13.47 -12.39
CA ALA A 40 2.72 -14.21 -13.56
C ALA A 40 3.39 -15.54 -13.14
N TYR A 41 3.48 -16.48 -14.07
CA TYR A 41 3.97 -17.83 -13.78
C TYR A 41 5.35 -18.13 -14.40
N GLY A 42 5.86 -17.26 -15.28
CA GLY A 42 7.14 -17.44 -15.98
C GLY A 42 8.22 -16.46 -15.53
N PHE A 43 9.04 -16.04 -16.48
CA PHE A 43 10.25 -15.22 -16.26
C PHE A 43 9.96 -13.88 -15.59
N ALA A 44 8.80 -13.27 -15.83
CA ALA A 44 8.45 -11.98 -15.23
C ALA A 44 8.40 -12.03 -13.70
N ARG A 45 8.16 -13.20 -13.10
CA ARG A 45 8.04 -13.38 -11.65
C ARG A 45 9.34 -13.04 -10.89
N THR A 46 10.49 -13.28 -11.51
CA THR A 46 11.82 -13.07 -10.90
C THR A 46 12.46 -11.75 -11.32
N MET A 47 11.87 -11.05 -12.29
CA MET A 47 12.40 -9.79 -12.80
C MET A 47 12.34 -8.66 -11.76
N PRO A 48 13.41 -7.83 -11.62
CA PRO A 48 13.48 -6.76 -10.65
C PRO A 48 12.80 -5.46 -11.14
N PHE A 49 11.55 -5.54 -11.59
CA PHE A 49 10.82 -4.40 -12.16
C PHE A 49 10.74 -3.18 -11.24
N SER A 50 10.59 -3.41 -9.93
CA SER A 50 10.56 -2.32 -8.96
C SER A 50 11.88 -1.54 -8.92
N HIS A 51 13.04 -2.21 -9.14
CA HIS A 51 14.33 -1.54 -9.23
C HIS A 51 14.47 -0.73 -10.52
N VAL A 52 13.99 -1.26 -11.64
CA VAL A 52 14.00 -0.54 -12.94
C VAL A 52 13.21 0.76 -12.83
N ILE A 53 12.00 0.70 -12.29
CA ILE A 53 11.16 1.89 -12.10
C ILE A 53 11.75 2.83 -11.05
N ALA A 54 12.30 2.32 -9.95
CA ALA A 54 12.95 3.15 -8.94
C ALA A 54 14.16 3.91 -9.51
N LEU A 55 15.01 3.24 -10.28
CA LEU A 55 16.15 3.90 -10.94
C LEU A 55 15.69 4.94 -11.96
N SER A 56 14.72 4.61 -12.80
CA SER A 56 14.13 5.56 -13.76
C SER A 56 13.53 6.77 -13.07
N LEU A 57 12.83 6.56 -11.95
CA LEU A 57 12.29 7.64 -11.12
C LEU A 57 13.40 8.50 -10.52
N LEU A 58 14.45 7.92 -9.96
CA LEU A 58 15.58 8.67 -9.37
C LEU A 58 16.31 9.48 -10.44
N ILE A 59 16.54 8.92 -11.62
CA ILE A 59 17.15 9.66 -12.75
C ILE A 59 16.23 10.84 -13.13
N SER A 60 14.95 10.58 -13.37
CA SER A 60 13.99 11.63 -13.70
C SER A 60 13.91 12.71 -12.61
N PHE A 61 13.92 12.32 -11.34
CA PHE A 61 13.90 13.24 -10.19
C PHE A 61 15.09 14.17 -10.16
N LEU A 62 16.30 13.68 -10.45
CA LEU A 62 17.53 14.50 -10.45
C LEU A 62 17.48 15.60 -11.50
N PHE A 63 16.94 15.32 -12.69
CA PHE A 63 16.89 16.27 -13.81
C PHE A 63 15.59 17.09 -13.88
N SER A 64 14.60 16.77 -13.06
CA SER A 64 13.30 17.41 -13.11
C SER A 64 13.25 18.72 -12.31
N LYS A 65 12.52 19.69 -12.86
CA LYS A 65 12.09 20.91 -12.16
C LYS A 65 10.87 20.71 -11.26
N GLU A 66 10.24 19.54 -11.29
CA GLU A 66 9.05 19.23 -10.47
C GLU A 66 9.36 19.00 -8.99
N ARG A 67 10.63 18.74 -8.66
CA ARG A 67 11.06 18.54 -7.28
C ARG A 67 10.90 19.81 -6.45
N ARG A 68 10.37 19.67 -5.25
CA ARG A 68 10.31 20.74 -4.25
C ARG A 68 11.44 20.57 -3.24
N PRO A 69 11.83 21.62 -2.51
CA PRO A 69 12.80 21.52 -1.42
C PRO A 69 12.38 20.44 -0.43
N PHE A 70 13.36 19.83 0.23
CA PHE A 70 13.08 18.79 1.23
C PHE A 70 12.18 19.36 2.34
N PRO A 71 11.06 18.70 2.67
CA PRO A 71 10.17 19.20 3.72
C PRO A 71 10.76 18.91 5.09
N VAL A 72 11.17 19.97 5.80
CA VAL A 72 11.63 19.85 7.19
C VAL A 72 10.42 20.03 8.09
N ASN A 73 9.88 18.92 8.59
CA ASN A 73 8.78 18.90 9.56
C ASN A 73 9.00 17.75 10.57
N SER A 74 8.21 17.69 11.63
CA SER A 74 8.34 16.67 12.66
C SER A 74 8.31 15.25 12.10
N PHE A 75 7.49 15.00 11.07
CA PHE A 75 7.37 13.68 10.45
C PHE A 75 8.66 13.29 9.72
N THR A 76 9.23 14.16 8.89
CA THR A 76 10.46 13.87 8.16
C THR A 76 11.67 13.74 9.08
N VAL A 77 11.73 14.56 10.13
CA VAL A 77 12.76 14.44 11.16
C VAL A 77 12.66 13.08 11.87
N THR A 78 11.44 12.67 12.27
CA THR A 78 11.24 11.35 12.90
C THR A 78 11.64 10.21 11.97
N GLN A 79 11.34 10.30 10.68
CA GLN A 79 11.75 9.30 9.68
C GLN A 79 13.27 9.23 9.54
N LEU A 80 13.96 10.37 9.52
CA LEU A 80 15.43 10.40 9.46
C LEU A 80 16.05 9.82 10.73
N LEU A 81 15.51 10.17 11.92
CA LEU A 81 15.93 9.59 13.18
C LEU A 81 15.70 8.07 13.22
N PHE A 82 14.59 7.60 12.67
CA PHE A 82 14.32 6.16 12.55
C PHE A 82 15.37 5.46 11.67
N VAL A 83 15.67 6.01 10.50
CA VAL A 83 16.70 5.45 9.60
C VAL A 83 18.06 5.46 10.28
N PHE A 84 18.41 6.55 10.96
CA PHE A 84 19.66 6.65 11.75
C PHE A 84 19.72 5.57 12.83
N TRP A 85 18.64 5.45 13.64
CA TRP A 85 18.58 4.45 14.71
C TRP A 85 18.65 3.03 14.17
N MET A 86 17.92 2.74 13.11
CA MET A 86 17.97 1.45 12.41
C MET A 86 19.40 1.13 11.97
N THR A 87 20.12 2.12 11.42
CA THR A 87 21.52 1.95 11.01
C THR A 87 22.41 1.63 12.20
N VAL A 88 22.32 2.41 13.30
CA VAL A 88 23.08 2.15 14.53
C VAL A 88 22.82 0.75 15.06
N THR A 89 21.54 0.35 15.19
CA THR A 89 21.20 -0.98 15.72
C THR A 89 21.64 -2.12 14.81
N SER A 90 21.74 -1.90 13.51
CA SER A 90 22.23 -2.90 12.56
C SER A 90 23.72 -3.27 12.79
N PHE A 91 24.53 -2.34 13.29
CA PHE A 91 25.93 -2.66 13.68
C PHE A 91 26.04 -3.57 14.89
N PHE A 92 25.01 -3.62 15.73
CA PHE A 92 24.95 -4.46 16.95
C PHE A 92 24.08 -5.71 16.75
N ALA A 93 23.67 -5.99 15.52
CA ALA A 93 22.82 -7.13 15.26
C ALA A 93 23.59 -8.46 15.44
N LEU A 94 22.92 -9.43 16.08
CA LEU A 94 23.51 -10.74 16.39
C LEU A 94 23.50 -11.71 15.19
N ASN A 95 22.91 -11.33 14.07
CA ASN A 95 22.80 -12.17 12.89
C ASN A 95 24.01 -11.99 11.95
N THR A 96 24.14 -12.84 10.93
CA THR A 96 25.21 -12.72 9.93
C THR A 96 25.15 -11.38 9.22
N PRO A 97 26.30 -10.73 8.97
CA PRO A 97 26.35 -9.38 8.35
C PRO A 97 25.59 -9.30 7.01
N GLU A 98 25.62 -10.36 6.22
CA GLU A 98 24.93 -10.44 4.93
C GLU A 98 23.40 -10.32 5.09
N ILE A 99 22.81 -11.07 6.02
CA ILE A 99 21.37 -11.01 6.29
C ILE A 99 20.97 -9.64 6.85
N VAL A 100 21.80 -9.08 7.73
CA VAL A 100 21.55 -7.75 8.31
C VAL A 100 21.59 -6.68 7.22
N LEU A 101 22.59 -6.72 6.34
CA LEU A 101 22.72 -5.77 5.24
C LEU A 101 21.57 -5.86 4.25
N ASP A 102 21.14 -7.06 3.88
CA ASP A 102 19.99 -7.25 2.98
C ASP A 102 18.70 -6.66 3.57
N ARG A 103 18.45 -6.87 4.86
CA ARG A 103 17.28 -6.32 5.55
C ARG A 103 17.37 -4.81 5.68
N TRP A 104 18.54 -4.29 6.04
CA TRP A 104 18.79 -2.86 6.12
C TRP A 104 18.58 -2.17 4.75
N LEU A 105 19.17 -2.71 3.68
CA LEU A 105 19.00 -2.18 2.32
C LEU A 105 17.55 -2.18 1.88
N MET A 106 16.79 -3.23 2.22
CA MET A 106 15.38 -3.32 1.89
C MET A 106 14.58 -2.18 2.53
N VAL A 107 14.75 -1.94 3.83
CA VAL A 107 14.04 -0.88 4.56
C VAL A 107 14.54 0.51 4.14
N PHE A 108 15.84 0.68 3.94
CA PHE A 108 16.43 1.94 3.49
C PHE A 108 15.87 2.38 2.14
N LYS A 109 15.76 1.47 1.16
CA LYS A 109 15.18 1.76 -0.16
C LYS A 109 13.74 2.27 -0.05
N ILE A 110 12.93 1.71 0.86
CA ILE A 110 11.56 2.16 1.10
C ILE A 110 11.55 3.61 1.61
N HIS A 111 12.40 3.92 2.61
CA HIS A 111 12.49 5.27 3.18
C HIS A 111 13.01 6.29 2.16
N LEU A 112 14.00 5.91 1.35
CA LEU A 112 14.51 6.76 0.27
C LEU A 112 13.38 7.13 -0.70
N MET A 113 12.62 6.14 -1.16
CA MET A 113 11.52 6.37 -2.10
C MET A 113 10.35 7.13 -1.47
N LEU A 114 10.11 6.95 -0.17
CA LEU A 114 9.16 7.74 0.59
C LEU A 114 9.55 9.22 0.62
N MET A 115 10.83 9.54 0.88
CA MET A 115 11.35 10.92 0.85
C MET A 115 11.22 11.55 -0.53
N VAL A 116 11.57 10.82 -1.60
CA VAL A 116 11.38 11.27 -2.99
C VAL A 116 9.90 11.57 -3.25
N THR A 117 9.00 10.71 -2.79
CA THR A 117 7.56 10.90 -2.93
C THR A 117 7.08 12.18 -2.23
N PHE A 118 7.57 12.48 -1.03
CA PHE A 118 7.25 13.73 -0.31
C PHE A 118 7.75 14.98 -1.02
N MET A 119 8.88 14.90 -1.73
CA MET A 119 9.39 16.03 -2.50
C MET A 119 8.60 16.26 -3.80
N LEU A 120 7.93 15.24 -4.32
CA LEU A 120 7.17 15.29 -5.58
C LEU A 120 5.68 15.56 -5.38
N ILE A 121 5.09 15.01 -4.32
CA ILE A 121 3.63 14.98 -4.11
C ILE A 121 3.27 15.83 -2.89
N ARG A 122 2.84 17.07 -3.13
CA ARG A 122 2.43 18.02 -2.07
C ARG A 122 1.06 18.63 -2.29
N GLU A 123 0.66 18.79 -3.53
CA GLU A 123 -0.63 19.39 -3.87
C GLU A 123 -1.75 18.36 -3.70
N ARG A 124 -2.90 18.80 -3.20
CA ARG A 124 -4.06 17.95 -2.94
C ARG A 124 -4.40 17.03 -4.11
N LYS A 125 -4.41 17.55 -5.33
CA LYS A 125 -4.68 16.80 -6.55
C LYS A 125 -3.75 15.58 -6.70
N TYR A 126 -2.46 15.77 -6.44
CA TYR A 126 -1.46 14.68 -6.56
C TYR A 126 -1.54 13.70 -5.39
N ILE A 127 -1.93 14.18 -4.20
CA ILE A 127 -2.22 13.31 -3.05
C ILE A 127 -3.44 12.43 -3.37
N ASP A 128 -4.48 12.98 -3.98
CA ASP A 128 -5.67 12.21 -4.39
C ASP A 128 -5.30 11.09 -5.38
N TYR A 129 -4.42 11.34 -6.35
CA TYR A 129 -3.92 10.31 -7.26
C TYR A 129 -3.10 9.23 -6.53
N LEU A 130 -2.31 9.61 -5.52
CA LEU A 130 -1.59 8.65 -4.68
C LEU A 130 -2.57 7.77 -3.89
N VAL A 131 -3.57 8.36 -3.28
CA VAL A 131 -4.63 7.63 -2.55
C VAL A 131 -5.36 6.67 -3.48
N TRP A 132 -5.72 7.11 -4.71
CA TRP A 132 -6.29 6.23 -5.72
C TRP A 132 -5.36 5.05 -6.06
N THR A 133 -4.07 5.33 -6.26
CA THR A 133 -3.07 4.29 -6.54
C THR A 133 -3.01 3.26 -5.42
N MET A 134 -2.99 3.70 -4.16
CA MET A 134 -2.98 2.81 -3.00
C MET A 134 -4.28 1.99 -2.90
N VAL A 135 -5.43 2.65 -3.04
CA VAL A 135 -6.75 1.99 -2.92
C VAL A 135 -6.94 0.96 -4.02
N VAL A 136 -6.56 1.26 -5.26
CA VAL A 136 -6.67 0.29 -6.37
C VAL A 136 -5.68 -0.87 -6.17
N SER A 137 -4.44 -0.59 -5.75
CA SER A 137 -3.39 -1.60 -5.63
C SER A 137 -3.67 -2.62 -4.53
N VAL A 138 -3.92 -2.17 -3.32
CA VAL A 138 -4.18 -3.04 -2.16
C VAL A 138 -5.64 -3.52 -2.17
N GLY A 139 -6.56 -2.66 -2.60
CA GLY A 139 -7.99 -2.99 -2.72
C GLY A 139 -8.26 -4.14 -3.67
N PHE A 140 -7.42 -4.34 -4.71
CA PHE A 140 -7.49 -5.52 -5.58
C PHE A 140 -7.45 -6.83 -4.77
N TYR A 141 -6.50 -6.93 -3.83
CA TYR A 141 -6.40 -8.11 -2.94
C TYR A 141 -7.55 -8.17 -1.95
N GLY A 142 -8.00 -7.02 -1.46
CA GLY A 142 -9.15 -6.94 -0.57
C GLY A 142 -10.44 -7.41 -1.23
N VAL A 143 -10.73 -6.98 -2.46
CA VAL A 143 -11.90 -7.43 -3.22
C VAL A 143 -11.81 -8.93 -3.54
N LYS A 144 -10.66 -9.39 -4.05
CA LYS A 144 -10.44 -10.81 -4.34
C LYS A 144 -10.58 -11.67 -3.08
N GLY A 145 -9.98 -11.25 -1.97
CA GLY A 145 -10.04 -11.95 -0.68
C GLY A 145 -11.45 -11.97 -0.10
N GLY A 146 -12.19 -10.86 -0.21
CA GLY A 146 -13.58 -10.78 0.25
C GLY A 146 -14.50 -11.71 -0.52
N ILE A 147 -14.42 -11.74 -1.85
CA ILE A 147 -15.16 -12.68 -2.68
C ILE A 147 -14.82 -14.12 -2.29
N TRP A 148 -13.53 -14.43 -2.12
CA TRP A 148 -13.06 -15.75 -1.68
C TRP A 148 -13.66 -16.14 -0.31
N THR A 149 -13.64 -15.24 0.66
CA THR A 149 -14.16 -15.48 2.01
C THR A 149 -15.64 -15.80 1.97
N VAL A 150 -16.44 -15.05 1.18
CA VAL A 150 -17.88 -15.30 1.01
C VAL A 150 -18.13 -16.65 0.32
N MET A 151 -17.39 -16.94 -0.76
CA MET A 151 -17.58 -18.19 -1.53
C MET A 151 -17.18 -19.44 -0.73
N THR A 152 -16.21 -19.34 0.17
CA THR A 152 -15.75 -20.46 0.99
C THR A 152 -16.40 -20.54 2.37
N GLY A 153 -17.35 -19.63 2.67
CA GLY A 153 -17.95 -19.54 4.00
C GLY A 153 -16.92 -19.30 5.12
N GLY A 154 -15.78 -18.66 4.81
CA GLY A 154 -14.68 -18.44 5.76
C GLY A 154 -13.75 -19.63 5.97
N GLY A 155 -13.89 -20.70 5.20
CA GLY A 155 -13.15 -21.95 5.35
C GLY A 155 -11.66 -21.91 5.04
N GLY A 156 -11.10 -20.74 4.68
CA GLY A 156 -9.67 -20.57 4.38
C GLY A 156 -9.17 -19.17 4.72
N ARG A 157 -7.86 -19.07 4.99
CA ARG A 157 -7.23 -17.77 5.26
C ARG A 157 -6.96 -17.01 3.97
N VAL A 158 -7.23 -15.71 3.99
CA VAL A 158 -6.86 -14.80 2.91
C VAL A 158 -5.40 -14.39 3.07
N TRP A 159 -4.62 -14.58 2.02
CA TRP A 159 -3.20 -14.24 1.95
C TRP A 159 -2.96 -13.13 0.95
N GLY A 160 -1.93 -12.33 1.20
CA GLY A 160 -1.46 -11.32 0.26
C GLY A 160 -0.60 -11.89 -0.87
N PRO A 161 -0.04 -11.01 -1.73
CA PRO A 161 0.79 -11.40 -2.86
C PRO A 161 2.09 -12.05 -2.40
N SER A 162 2.41 -13.23 -2.93
CA SER A 162 3.63 -13.96 -2.59
C SER A 162 4.88 -13.13 -2.85
N GLY A 163 5.78 -13.06 -1.87
CA GLY A 163 7.03 -12.31 -1.94
C GLY A 163 6.88 -10.78 -1.81
N GLY A 164 5.71 -10.31 -1.38
CA GLY A 164 5.46 -8.92 -1.05
C GLY A 164 5.54 -8.63 0.45
N PHE A 165 5.55 -7.35 0.82
CA PHE A 165 5.52 -6.91 2.23
C PHE A 165 4.21 -7.24 2.94
N ILE A 166 3.13 -7.41 2.19
CA ILE A 166 1.79 -7.74 2.68
C ILE A 166 1.42 -9.20 2.38
N TYR A 167 2.42 -10.10 2.31
CA TYR A 167 2.18 -11.50 1.96
C TYR A 167 1.38 -12.25 3.02
N GLY A 168 1.73 -12.12 4.28
CA GLY A 168 1.05 -12.80 5.38
C GLY A 168 -0.39 -12.34 5.58
N ASN A 169 -1.19 -13.18 6.18
CA ASN A 169 -2.58 -12.87 6.49
C ASN A 169 -2.71 -11.69 7.47
N ASN A 170 -1.78 -11.55 8.42
CA ASN A 170 -1.75 -10.46 9.39
C ASN A 170 -1.39 -9.13 8.71
N GLU A 171 -0.36 -9.13 7.89
CA GLU A 171 0.13 -7.96 7.15
C GLU A 171 -0.91 -7.48 6.15
N LEU A 172 -1.55 -8.42 5.43
CA LEU A 172 -2.65 -8.07 4.51
C LEU A 172 -3.85 -7.50 5.27
N GLY A 173 -4.28 -8.17 6.36
CA GLY A 173 -5.40 -7.72 7.18
C GLY A 173 -5.18 -6.31 7.74
N LEU A 174 -3.96 -6.02 8.21
CA LEU A 174 -3.58 -4.68 8.68
C LEU A 174 -3.58 -3.66 7.53
N ALA A 175 -2.97 -3.99 6.39
CA ALA A 175 -2.95 -3.10 5.22
C ALA A 175 -4.36 -2.77 4.72
N LEU A 176 -5.25 -3.75 4.69
CA LEU A 176 -6.67 -3.54 4.34
C LEU A 176 -7.39 -2.67 5.36
N THR A 177 -7.12 -2.84 6.64
CA THR A 177 -7.68 -1.97 7.70
C THR A 177 -7.24 -0.52 7.50
N MET A 178 -5.96 -0.28 7.22
CA MET A 178 -5.44 1.07 6.92
C MET A 178 -6.03 1.66 5.64
N LEU A 179 -6.47 0.81 4.70
CA LEU A 179 -7.09 1.24 3.45
C LEU A 179 -8.53 1.74 3.62
N VAL A 180 -9.26 1.25 4.61
CA VAL A 180 -10.68 1.60 4.83
C VAL A 180 -10.93 3.11 4.94
N PRO A 181 -10.17 3.89 5.75
CA PRO A 181 -10.37 5.34 5.82
C PRO A 181 -10.03 6.05 4.50
N LEU A 182 -9.03 5.57 3.74
CA LEU A 182 -8.68 6.14 2.43
C LEU A 182 -9.80 5.87 1.41
N LEU A 183 -10.35 4.67 1.43
CA LEU A 183 -11.49 4.30 0.58
C LEU A 183 -12.74 5.14 0.93
N TYR A 184 -13.00 5.36 2.22
CA TYR A 184 -14.09 6.23 2.67
C TYR A 184 -13.87 7.68 2.22
N TYR A 185 -12.63 8.18 2.29
CA TYR A 185 -12.28 9.50 1.75
C TYR A 185 -12.63 9.59 0.27
N LEU A 186 -12.18 8.64 -0.56
CA LEU A 186 -12.51 8.62 -1.99
C LEU A 186 -14.00 8.49 -2.26
N PHE A 187 -14.72 7.69 -1.45
CA PHE A 187 -16.18 7.58 -1.54
C PHE A 187 -16.88 8.92 -1.32
N LYS A 188 -16.39 9.73 -0.37
CA LYS A 188 -16.94 11.06 -0.08
C LYS A 188 -16.61 12.09 -1.16
N THR A 189 -15.43 12.00 -1.77
CA THR A 189 -14.94 12.98 -2.75
C THR A 189 -15.26 12.62 -4.20
N ALA A 190 -15.71 11.40 -4.47
CA ALA A 190 -16.05 10.97 -5.82
C ALA A 190 -17.32 11.68 -6.34
N ASP A 191 -17.23 12.29 -7.53
CA ASP A 191 -18.35 12.99 -8.15
C ASP A 191 -19.35 12.03 -8.81
N ARG A 192 -18.86 10.95 -9.43
CA ARG A 192 -19.65 10.05 -10.23
C ARG A 192 -20.29 8.95 -9.38
N ARG A 193 -21.61 8.78 -9.50
CA ARG A 193 -22.39 7.76 -8.75
C ARG A 193 -21.85 6.34 -8.93
N TRP A 194 -21.45 5.94 -10.13
CA TRP A 194 -20.91 4.60 -10.38
C TRP A 194 -19.58 4.34 -9.66
N ILE A 195 -18.73 5.38 -9.53
CA ILE A 195 -17.47 5.29 -8.76
C ILE A 195 -17.79 5.08 -7.27
N ARG A 196 -18.76 5.83 -6.72
CA ARG A 196 -19.21 5.65 -5.33
C ARG A 196 -19.72 4.23 -5.09
N ILE A 197 -20.53 3.70 -5.99
CA ILE A 197 -21.03 2.33 -5.89
C ILE A 197 -19.87 1.33 -5.90
N GLY A 198 -18.94 1.46 -6.84
CA GLY A 198 -17.75 0.61 -6.91
C GLY A 198 -16.92 0.65 -5.63
N LEU A 199 -16.69 1.84 -5.07
CA LEU A 199 -15.96 2.01 -3.81
C LEU A 199 -16.74 1.41 -2.62
N ALA A 200 -18.05 1.57 -2.56
CA ALA A 200 -18.87 0.97 -1.51
C ALA A 200 -18.82 -0.57 -1.56
N VAL A 201 -19.00 -1.16 -2.74
CA VAL A 201 -18.87 -2.62 -2.94
C VAL A 201 -17.48 -3.10 -2.58
N SER A 202 -16.44 -2.39 -3.02
CA SER A 202 -15.06 -2.71 -2.65
C SER A 202 -14.84 -2.65 -1.14
N GLY A 203 -15.45 -1.66 -0.46
CA GLY A 203 -15.38 -1.54 1.00
C GLY A 203 -16.00 -2.73 1.72
N VAL A 204 -17.15 -3.19 1.27
CA VAL A 204 -17.80 -4.39 1.81
C VAL A 204 -16.91 -5.62 1.60
N CYS A 205 -16.39 -5.82 0.38
CA CYS A 205 -15.48 -6.93 0.10
C CYS A 205 -14.20 -6.86 0.96
N ILE A 206 -13.64 -5.66 1.18
CA ILE A 206 -12.47 -5.46 2.04
C ILE A 206 -12.79 -5.86 3.48
N CYS A 207 -13.94 -5.52 4.02
CA CYS A 207 -14.35 -5.95 5.35
C CYS A 207 -14.43 -7.49 5.45
N PHE A 208 -15.05 -8.15 4.48
CA PHE A 208 -15.03 -9.63 4.42
C PHE A 208 -13.63 -10.20 4.28
N SER A 209 -12.74 -9.55 3.53
CA SER A 209 -11.34 -9.98 3.41
C SER A 209 -10.57 -9.85 4.73
N ILE A 210 -10.81 -8.79 5.51
CA ILE A 210 -10.21 -8.61 6.84
C ILE A 210 -10.67 -9.74 7.77
N LEU A 211 -11.96 -10.07 7.79
CA LEU A 211 -12.49 -11.20 8.55
C LEU A 211 -11.87 -12.52 8.08
N GLY A 212 -11.86 -12.76 6.75
CA GLY A 212 -11.26 -13.94 6.14
C GLY A 212 -9.73 -14.05 6.29
N SER A 213 -9.05 -12.98 6.66
CA SER A 213 -7.63 -13.04 7.03
C SER A 213 -7.40 -13.84 8.32
N GLN A 214 -8.44 -14.00 9.14
CA GLN A 214 -8.40 -14.67 10.45
C GLN A 214 -7.30 -14.08 11.36
N SER A 215 -7.02 -12.79 11.20
CA SER A 215 -6.01 -12.05 11.97
C SER A 215 -6.66 -11.34 13.15
N ARG A 216 -6.39 -11.79 14.38
CA ARG A 216 -6.87 -11.13 15.60
C ARG A 216 -6.37 -9.69 15.68
N GLY A 217 -5.12 -9.42 15.26
CA GLY A 217 -4.56 -8.08 15.24
C GLY A 217 -5.24 -7.15 14.25
N ALA A 218 -5.55 -7.63 13.04
CA ALA A 218 -6.29 -6.86 12.04
C ALA A 218 -7.73 -6.56 12.48
N LEU A 219 -8.38 -7.53 13.13
CA LEU A 219 -9.71 -7.35 13.69
C LEU A 219 -9.72 -6.28 14.78
N LEU A 220 -8.77 -6.37 15.73
CA LEU A 220 -8.62 -5.36 16.80
C LEU A 220 -8.34 -3.98 16.22
N ALA A 221 -7.48 -3.88 15.21
CA ALA A 221 -7.19 -2.63 14.52
C ALA A 221 -8.43 -2.06 13.82
N LEU A 222 -9.25 -2.90 13.17
CA LEU A 222 -10.49 -2.50 12.53
C LEU A 222 -11.50 -1.95 13.56
N VAL A 223 -11.67 -2.63 14.68
CA VAL A 223 -12.54 -2.19 15.79
C VAL A 223 -12.07 -0.85 16.34
N THR A 224 -10.77 -0.74 16.63
CA THR A 224 -10.18 0.52 17.15
C THR A 224 -10.36 1.67 16.17
N MET A 225 -10.11 1.43 14.88
CA MET A 225 -10.32 2.43 13.83
C MET A 225 -11.80 2.85 13.73
N ALA A 226 -12.73 1.90 13.74
CA ALA A 226 -14.14 2.19 13.70
C ALA A 226 -14.60 3.01 14.91
N LEU A 227 -14.08 2.70 16.11
CA LEU A 227 -14.31 3.46 17.34
C LEU A 227 -13.82 4.91 17.21
N VAL A 228 -12.57 5.10 16.78
CA VAL A 228 -11.98 6.43 16.63
C VAL A 228 -12.73 7.27 15.59
N LEU A 229 -13.08 6.68 14.45
CA LEU A 229 -13.84 7.38 13.41
C LEU A 229 -15.25 7.75 13.87
N SER A 230 -15.90 6.88 14.66
CA SER A 230 -17.21 7.11 15.22
C SER A 230 -17.21 8.25 16.26
N LEU A 231 -16.24 8.25 17.16
CA LEU A 231 -16.07 9.31 18.17
C LEU A 231 -15.81 10.67 17.52
N LYS A 232 -14.94 10.71 16.49
CA LYS A 232 -14.62 11.96 15.76
C LYS A 232 -15.74 12.41 14.83
N GLY A 233 -16.53 11.47 14.31
CA GLY A 233 -17.64 11.75 13.36
C GLY A 233 -18.93 12.22 13.99
N GLY A 234 -19.04 12.32 15.32
CA GLY A 234 -20.23 12.76 16.03
C GLY A 234 -21.42 11.76 15.95
N HIS A 235 -21.18 10.52 15.52
CA HIS A 235 -22.19 9.47 15.41
C HIS A 235 -21.81 8.21 16.22
N PRO A 236 -21.76 8.27 17.55
CA PRO A 236 -21.27 7.18 18.40
C PRO A 236 -22.08 5.87 18.21
N ILE A 237 -23.38 5.97 17.95
CA ILE A 237 -24.28 4.81 17.78
C ILE A 237 -23.90 3.97 16.56
N ARG A 238 -23.48 4.59 15.44
CA ARG A 238 -23.09 3.85 14.24
C ARG A 238 -21.78 3.07 14.42
N GLY A 239 -20.85 3.62 15.21
CA GLY A 239 -19.60 2.95 15.53
C GLY A 239 -19.80 1.77 16.46
N THR A 240 -20.63 1.90 17.51
CA THR A 240 -20.97 0.79 18.41
C THR A 240 -21.66 -0.35 17.68
N LEU A 241 -22.51 -0.06 16.70
CA LEU A 241 -23.20 -1.09 15.90
C LEU A 241 -22.20 -1.85 15.01
N ILE A 242 -21.24 -1.16 14.38
CA ILE A 242 -20.17 -1.80 13.60
C ILE A 242 -19.31 -2.70 14.50
N ILE A 243 -18.95 -2.20 15.70
CA ILE A 243 -18.16 -2.97 16.68
C ILE A 243 -18.94 -4.22 17.12
N ALA A 244 -20.23 -4.10 17.44
CA ALA A 244 -21.05 -5.22 17.84
C ALA A 244 -21.15 -6.30 16.75
N VAL A 245 -21.32 -5.91 15.48
CA VAL A 245 -21.34 -6.84 14.34
C VAL A 245 -19.99 -7.53 14.15
N VAL A 246 -18.90 -6.79 14.28
CA VAL A 246 -17.53 -7.35 14.12
C VAL A 246 -17.15 -8.29 15.28
N LEU A 247 -17.65 -8.05 16.48
CA LEU A 247 -17.40 -8.92 17.65
C LEU A 247 -18.32 -10.16 17.69
N ALA A 248 -19.43 -10.13 16.94
CA ALA A 248 -20.39 -11.26 16.86
C ALA A 248 -19.98 -12.31 15.80
N VAL A 249 -18.94 -12.05 15.01
CA VAL A 249 -18.38 -12.94 13.97
C VAL A 249 -17.05 -13.52 14.44
#